data_b7131fc6ac00a08c8136bc4ebbacd2bf
#
_entry.id   b7131fc6ac00a08c8136bc4ebbacd2bf
#
_cell.length_a   1.000
_cell.length_b   1.000
_cell.length_c   1.000
_cell.angle_alpha   90.00
_cell.angle_beta   90.00
_cell.angle_gamma   90.00
#
_symmetry.space_group_name_H-M   'P 1'
#
loop_
_entity.id
_entity.type
_entity.pdbx_description
1 polymer ?
#
loop_
_entity_poly.entity_id
_entity_poly.type
_entity_poly.pdbx_seq_one_letter_code
_entity_poly.pdbx_strand_id
1 'polypeptide(L)'
;VARYLGPTSKLSRREGTDLFLKSARRAIGDKAKFDSKPGQHGRTSGARTSDFGIQLREKQKVKRMYGVLERQFRRYFAEADRRRGNTGANLLSLLESRLDNVVYRMGFGSTRAEARQMVSHKAITVNGKPVNIPSYMVKAGDVLAVREKSKKQNRVVEALQLAQQVGFPSWVDVNTEKAEGVFKSVPDRDQFAVDVNESLIVELYSR
;
A
#
# COMPACT_ATOMS: atom_id res chain seq x y z
N VAL A 1 -1.64 17.30 -4.14
CA VAL A 1 -0.95 16.10 -4.66
C VAL A 1 -1.98 15.23 -5.38
N ALA A 2 -1.75 14.95 -6.68
CA ALA A 2 -2.64 14.14 -7.49
C ALA A 2 -2.72 12.70 -6.94
N ARG A 3 -3.93 12.17 -6.82
CA ARG A 3 -4.23 10.80 -6.39
C ARG A 3 -5.50 10.30 -7.06
N TYR A 4 -5.73 9.00 -7.06
CA TYR A 4 -7.01 8.44 -7.50
C TYR A 4 -8.10 8.74 -6.47
N LEU A 5 -9.20 9.36 -6.91
CA LEU A 5 -10.35 9.72 -6.07
C LEU A 5 -11.63 8.95 -6.43
N GLY A 6 -11.57 8.08 -7.42
CA GLY A 6 -12.69 7.30 -7.89
C GLY A 6 -13.06 6.10 -6.98
N PRO A 7 -14.04 5.29 -7.39
CA PRO A 7 -14.52 4.13 -6.64
C PRO A 7 -13.44 3.06 -6.49
N THR A 8 -12.98 2.81 -5.26
CA THR A 8 -11.88 1.88 -4.96
C THR A 8 -12.26 0.42 -5.17
N SER A 9 -13.48 0.00 -4.83
CA SER A 9 -13.95 -1.38 -5.07
C SER A 9 -13.93 -1.76 -6.56
N LYS A 10 -14.12 -0.77 -7.45
CA LYS A 10 -14.02 -0.96 -8.90
C LYS A 10 -12.60 -1.37 -9.33
N LEU A 11 -11.58 -0.89 -8.63
CA LEU A 11 -10.18 -1.24 -8.89
C LEU A 11 -9.91 -2.70 -8.51
N SER A 12 -10.31 -3.14 -7.30
CA SER A 12 -10.17 -4.53 -6.87
C SER A 12 -10.92 -5.49 -7.80
N ARG A 13 -12.16 -5.18 -8.16
CA ARG A 13 -12.95 -5.96 -9.13
C ARG A 13 -12.26 -6.06 -10.49
N ARG A 14 -11.60 -5.01 -10.95
CA ARG A 14 -10.89 -5.02 -12.24
C ARG A 14 -9.69 -5.97 -12.24
N GLU A 15 -8.98 -6.06 -11.12
CA GLU A 15 -7.81 -6.94 -10.97
C GLU A 15 -8.19 -8.36 -10.49
N GLY A 16 -9.46 -8.59 -10.09
CA GLY A 16 -9.94 -9.88 -9.61
C GLY A 16 -9.37 -10.29 -8.25
N THR A 17 -8.79 -9.37 -7.51
CA THR A 17 -8.18 -9.62 -6.19
C THR A 17 -8.42 -8.44 -5.25
N ASP A 18 -8.42 -8.69 -3.95
CA ASP A 18 -8.49 -7.60 -2.97
C ASP A 18 -7.18 -6.80 -2.98
N LEU A 19 -7.28 -5.51 -3.25
CA LEU A 19 -6.16 -4.58 -3.21
C LEU A 19 -6.04 -3.87 -1.86
N PHE A 20 -6.80 -4.31 -0.85
CA PHE A 20 -6.82 -3.72 0.50
C PHE A 20 -7.08 -2.19 0.51
N LEU A 21 -7.92 -1.73 -0.43
CA LEU A 21 -8.27 -0.32 -0.56
C LEU A 21 -9.46 0.08 0.33
N LYS A 22 -10.10 -0.88 0.96
CA LYS A 22 -11.14 -0.72 1.98
C LYS A 22 -10.63 -1.27 3.31
N SER A 23 -11.19 -0.78 4.42
CA SER A 23 -10.81 -1.30 5.75
C SER A 23 -11.09 -2.79 5.87
N ALA A 24 -10.30 -3.51 6.66
CA ALA A 24 -10.46 -4.95 6.88
C ALA A 24 -11.68 -5.34 7.75
N ARG A 25 -12.53 -4.39 8.17
CA ARG A 25 -13.73 -4.65 8.99
C ARG A 25 -14.73 -5.60 8.34
N ARG A 26 -14.78 -5.67 7.01
CA ARG A 26 -15.64 -6.58 6.24
C ARG A 26 -14.85 -7.11 5.04
N ALA A 27 -15.13 -8.33 4.63
CA ALA A 27 -14.57 -8.90 3.42
C ALA A 27 -14.92 -8.07 2.17
N ILE A 28 -14.11 -8.14 1.14
CA ILE A 28 -14.34 -7.40 -0.11
C ILE A 28 -15.61 -7.88 -0.82
N GLY A 29 -15.94 -9.17 -0.74
CA GLY A 29 -17.15 -9.76 -1.31
C GLY A 29 -18.43 -9.14 -0.76
N ASP A 30 -18.46 -8.82 0.54
CA ASP A 30 -19.61 -8.19 1.20
C ASP A 30 -19.78 -6.71 0.81
N LYS A 31 -18.71 -6.09 0.35
CA LYS A 31 -18.69 -4.65 0.01
C LYS A 31 -18.95 -4.37 -1.45
N ALA A 32 -18.74 -5.34 -2.33
CA ALA A 32 -18.83 -5.16 -3.77
C ALA A 32 -19.22 -6.47 -4.46
N LYS A 33 -19.89 -6.38 -5.62
CA LYS A 33 -20.13 -7.51 -6.52
C LYS A 33 -18.79 -7.97 -7.12
N PHE A 34 -18.05 -8.80 -6.38
CA PHE A 34 -16.68 -9.18 -6.71
C PHE A 34 -16.58 -10.14 -7.88
N ASP A 35 -17.63 -10.94 -8.11
CA ASP A 35 -17.70 -12.00 -9.13
C ASP A 35 -17.71 -11.48 -10.58
N SER A 36 -17.81 -10.18 -10.78
CA SER A 36 -17.87 -9.59 -12.12
C SER A 36 -16.92 -8.40 -12.27
N LYS A 37 -16.25 -8.32 -13.41
CA LYS A 37 -15.44 -7.15 -13.77
C LYS A 37 -16.33 -5.89 -13.81
N PRO A 38 -15.78 -4.71 -13.54
CA PRO A 38 -16.55 -3.47 -13.60
C PRO A 38 -16.85 -3.06 -15.04
N GLY A 39 -17.98 -2.39 -15.24
CA GLY A 39 -18.42 -1.85 -16.52
C GLY A 39 -19.62 -2.57 -17.09
N GLN A 40 -20.20 -2.01 -18.14
CA GLN A 40 -21.40 -2.53 -18.82
C GLN A 40 -21.21 -3.99 -19.29
N HIS A 41 -20.06 -4.29 -19.87
CA HIS A 41 -19.72 -5.60 -20.41
C HIS A 41 -18.92 -6.48 -19.42
N GLY A 42 -18.92 -6.16 -18.13
CA GLY A 42 -18.12 -6.88 -17.14
C GLY A 42 -18.44 -8.37 -17.02
N ARG A 43 -19.70 -8.75 -17.21
CA ARG A 43 -20.17 -10.15 -17.16
C ARG A 43 -19.79 -10.95 -18.40
N THR A 44 -19.71 -10.30 -19.57
CA THR A 44 -19.43 -10.93 -20.87
C THR A 44 -17.95 -10.84 -21.27
N SER A 45 -17.12 -10.19 -20.48
CA SER A 45 -15.69 -9.97 -20.72
C SER A 45 -14.89 -11.26 -20.45
N GLY A 46 -14.88 -12.19 -21.40
CA GLY A 46 -14.19 -13.49 -21.32
C GLY A 46 -13.06 -13.67 -22.33
N ALA A 47 -12.67 -12.65 -23.09
CA ALA A 47 -11.61 -12.76 -24.09
C ALA A 47 -10.25 -13.13 -23.44
N ARG A 48 -9.50 -14.01 -24.13
CA ARG A 48 -8.14 -14.39 -23.74
C ARG A 48 -7.26 -13.14 -23.63
N THR A 49 -6.60 -12.99 -22.51
CA THR A 49 -5.71 -11.85 -22.26
C THR A 49 -4.36 -12.12 -22.94
N SER A 50 -3.84 -11.17 -23.69
CA SER A 50 -2.49 -11.24 -24.27
C SER A 50 -1.42 -11.13 -23.17
N ASP A 51 -0.18 -11.56 -23.47
CA ASP A 51 0.94 -11.47 -22.54
C ASP A 51 1.18 -10.03 -22.09
N PHE A 52 1.14 -9.06 -23.01
CA PHE A 52 1.16 -7.64 -22.67
C PHE A 52 0.02 -7.26 -21.71
N GLY A 53 -1.18 -7.78 -21.94
CA GLY A 53 -2.33 -7.55 -21.08
C GLY A 53 -2.10 -8.08 -19.66
N ILE A 54 -1.50 -9.26 -19.52
CA ILE A 54 -1.16 -9.88 -18.23
C ILE A 54 -0.15 -9.01 -17.49
N GLN A 55 0.95 -8.64 -18.13
CA GLN A 55 1.99 -7.78 -17.59
C GLN A 55 1.43 -6.41 -17.16
N LEU A 56 0.58 -5.81 -18.00
CA LEU A 56 -0.08 -4.55 -17.69
C LEU A 56 -0.99 -4.66 -16.46
N ARG A 57 -1.75 -5.76 -16.33
CA ARG A 57 -2.62 -5.98 -15.17
C ARG A 57 -1.81 -6.10 -13.89
N GLU A 58 -0.72 -6.85 -13.91
CA GLU A 58 0.12 -7.02 -12.74
C GLU A 58 0.74 -5.68 -12.29
N LYS A 59 1.25 -4.90 -13.22
CA LYS A 59 1.72 -3.53 -12.93
C LYS A 59 0.60 -2.66 -12.33
N GLN A 60 -0.59 -2.69 -12.92
CA GLN A 60 -1.72 -1.88 -12.44
C GLN A 60 -2.20 -2.33 -11.05
N LYS A 61 -2.16 -3.63 -10.76
CA LYS A 61 -2.47 -4.22 -9.46
C LYS A 61 -1.57 -3.61 -8.37
N VAL A 62 -0.25 -3.70 -8.54
CA VAL A 62 0.72 -3.15 -7.58
C VAL A 62 0.58 -1.63 -7.46
N LYS A 63 0.56 -0.91 -8.58
CA LYS A 63 0.41 0.54 -8.58
C LYS A 63 -0.82 1.02 -7.81
N ARG A 64 -1.96 0.33 -7.99
CA ARG A 64 -3.23 0.66 -7.32
C ARG A 64 -3.21 0.30 -5.84
N MET A 65 -2.62 -0.83 -5.49
CA MET A 65 -2.47 -1.27 -4.10
C MET A 65 -1.75 -0.23 -3.24
N TYR A 66 -0.64 0.34 -3.74
CA TYR A 66 0.11 1.39 -3.04
C TYR A 66 -0.39 2.82 -3.32
N GLY A 67 -1.42 2.99 -4.15
CA GLY A 67 -2.01 4.30 -4.45
C GLY A 67 -1.05 5.27 -5.17
N VAL A 68 -0.10 4.74 -5.93
CA VAL A 68 0.92 5.50 -6.66
C VAL A 68 0.46 5.76 -8.10
N LEU A 69 0.73 6.96 -8.64
CA LEU A 69 0.46 7.29 -10.04
C LEU A 69 1.61 6.83 -10.94
N GLU A 70 1.33 6.69 -12.26
CA GLU A 70 2.25 6.12 -13.24
C GLU A 70 3.62 6.79 -13.27
N ARG A 71 3.67 8.12 -13.30
CA ARG A 71 4.93 8.87 -13.33
C ARG A 71 5.82 8.58 -12.11
N GLN A 72 5.21 8.47 -10.93
CA GLN A 72 5.94 8.17 -9.70
C GLN A 72 6.33 6.68 -9.65
N PHE A 73 5.47 5.79 -10.12
CA PHE A 73 5.77 4.36 -10.18
C PHE A 73 6.97 4.07 -11.09
N ARG A 74 7.04 4.73 -12.27
CA ARG A 74 8.22 4.66 -13.16
C ARG A 74 9.52 5.11 -12.49
N ARG A 75 9.45 6.15 -11.65
CA ARG A 75 10.63 6.60 -10.89
C ARG A 75 11.08 5.56 -9.87
N TYR A 76 10.14 4.88 -9.18
CA TYR A 76 10.48 3.78 -8.29
C TYR A 76 11.08 2.61 -9.05
N PHE A 77 10.55 2.29 -10.22
CA PHE A 77 11.10 1.23 -11.07
C PHE A 77 12.54 1.56 -11.50
N ALA A 78 12.78 2.75 -12.02
CA ALA A 78 14.13 3.18 -12.42
C ALA A 78 15.13 3.15 -11.25
N GLU A 79 14.69 3.54 -10.05
CA GLU A 79 15.54 3.46 -8.84
C GLU A 79 15.77 2.00 -8.43
N ALA A 80 14.77 1.13 -8.55
CA ALA A 80 14.89 -0.30 -8.24
C ALA A 80 15.86 -1.00 -9.20
N ASP A 81 15.80 -0.65 -10.48
CA ASP A 81 16.67 -1.18 -11.53
C ASP A 81 18.13 -0.75 -11.35
N ARG A 82 18.35 0.48 -10.86
CA ARG A 82 19.69 1.00 -10.56
C ARG A 82 20.35 0.28 -9.38
N ARG A 83 19.56 -0.30 -8.46
CA ARG A 83 20.05 -0.98 -7.26
C ARG A 83 20.55 -2.39 -7.58
N ARG A 84 21.57 -2.84 -6.88
CA ARG A 84 22.04 -4.22 -6.97
C ARG A 84 20.98 -5.20 -6.46
N GLY A 85 20.90 -6.38 -7.08
CA GLY A 85 19.96 -7.44 -6.70
C GLY A 85 18.77 -7.55 -7.64
N ASN A 86 17.69 -8.17 -7.18
CA ASN A 86 16.49 -8.38 -7.98
C ASN A 86 15.67 -7.08 -8.07
N THR A 87 15.48 -6.58 -9.30
CA THR A 87 14.76 -5.34 -9.60
C THR A 87 13.33 -5.36 -9.06
N GLY A 88 12.63 -6.48 -9.18
CA GLY A 88 11.26 -6.64 -8.69
C GLY A 88 11.17 -6.58 -7.15
N ALA A 89 12.06 -7.29 -6.46
CA ALA A 89 12.15 -7.25 -5.00
C ALA A 89 12.53 -5.83 -4.51
N ASN A 90 13.49 -5.18 -5.15
CA ASN A 90 13.87 -3.80 -4.86
C ASN A 90 12.70 -2.83 -5.03
N LEU A 91 11.89 -3.00 -6.09
CA LEU A 91 10.71 -2.19 -6.33
C LEU A 91 9.69 -2.30 -5.20
N LEU A 92 9.37 -3.53 -4.77
CA LEU A 92 8.44 -3.77 -3.68
C LEU A 92 8.98 -3.23 -2.36
N SER A 93 10.25 -3.42 -2.04
CA SER A 93 10.90 -2.87 -0.85
C SER A 93 10.85 -1.34 -0.82
N LEU A 94 11.06 -0.68 -1.96
CA LEU A 94 10.90 0.78 -2.08
C LEU A 94 9.46 1.23 -1.82
N LEU A 95 8.48 0.49 -2.33
CA LEU A 95 7.06 0.80 -2.12
C LEU A 95 6.63 0.57 -0.67
N GLU A 96 7.15 -0.47 -0.01
CA GLU A 96 6.89 -0.73 1.41
C GLU A 96 7.56 0.28 2.34
N SER A 97 8.71 0.83 1.98
CA SER A 97 9.43 1.84 2.78
C SER A 97 8.81 3.26 2.71
N ARG A 98 7.75 3.48 1.95
CA ARG A 98 7.05 4.77 1.88
C ARG A 98 6.35 5.07 3.20
N LEU A 99 6.43 6.32 3.67
CA LEU A 99 5.81 6.75 4.93
C LEU A 99 4.31 6.47 5.00
N ASP A 100 3.56 6.74 3.93
CA ASP A 100 2.11 6.47 3.88
C ASP A 100 1.81 4.98 4.03
N ASN A 101 2.64 4.11 3.46
CA ASN A 101 2.50 2.67 3.60
C ASN A 101 2.95 2.17 4.98
N VAL A 102 4.08 2.65 5.51
CA VAL A 102 4.56 2.25 6.85
C VAL A 102 3.53 2.62 7.92
N VAL A 103 2.95 3.82 7.85
CA VAL A 103 1.85 4.26 8.75
C VAL A 103 0.63 3.32 8.67
N TYR A 104 0.29 2.84 7.47
CA TYR A 104 -0.76 1.82 7.29
C TYR A 104 -0.34 0.48 7.90
N ARG A 105 0.89 0.01 7.69
CA ARG A 105 1.41 -1.26 8.23
C ARG A 105 1.49 -1.26 9.75
N MET A 106 1.76 -0.10 10.36
CA MET A 106 1.72 0.11 11.81
C MET A 106 0.29 0.24 12.38
N GLY A 107 -0.73 0.20 11.51
CA GLY A 107 -2.12 0.23 11.94
C GLY A 107 -2.64 1.61 12.39
N PHE A 108 -1.90 2.70 12.17
CA PHE A 108 -2.38 4.04 12.52
C PHE A 108 -3.50 4.54 11.61
N GLY A 109 -3.67 3.93 10.46
CA GLY A 109 -4.80 4.14 9.55
C GLY A 109 -5.35 2.82 9.05
N SER A 110 -6.67 2.71 8.94
CA SER A 110 -7.36 1.49 8.49
C SER A 110 -7.16 1.17 7.00
N THR A 111 -6.70 2.14 6.23
CA THR A 111 -6.36 2.01 4.80
C THR A 111 -5.15 2.87 4.44
N ARG A 112 -4.45 2.54 3.35
CA ARG A 112 -3.36 3.38 2.83
C ARG A 112 -3.82 4.80 2.47
N ALA A 113 -5.06 4.97 2.02
CA ALA A 113 -5.62 6.29 1.71
C ALA A 113 -5.79 7.14 2.99
N GLU A 114 -6.25 6.54 4.07
CA GLU A 114 -6.37 7.18 5.37
C GLU A 114 -4.99 7.51 5.96
N ALA A 115 -4.06 6.56 5.96
CA ALA A 115 -2.68 6.76 6.38
C ALA A 115 -2.02 7.93 5.62
N ARG A 116 -2.21 7.97 4.30
CA ARG A 116 -1.73 9.08 3.47
C ARG A 116 -2.34 10.43 3.86
N GLN A 117 -3.62 10.47 4.19
CA GLN A 117 -4.27 11.68 4.68
C GLN A 117 -3.68 12.13 6.02
N MET A 118 -3.44 11.20 6.94
CA MET A 118 -2.82 11.51 8.23
C MET A 118 -1.44 12.12 8.05
N VAL A 119 -0.61 11.55 7.19
CA VAL A 119 0.71 12.11 6.85
C VAL A 119 0.57 13.51 6.26
N SER A 120 -0.28 13.69 5.25
CA SER A 120 -0.47 15.00 4.57
C SER A 120 -0.96 16.09 5.54
N HIS A 121 -1.73 15.72 6.55
CA HIS A 121 -2.25 16.62 7.59
C HIS A 121 -1.28 16.80 8.77
N LYS A 122 -0.03 16.36 8.64
CA LYS A 122 1.02 16.46 9.67
C LYS A 122 0.63 15.77 10.99
N ALA A 123 -0.18 14.71 10.94
CA ALA A 123 -0.56 13.95 12.13
C ALA A 123 0.52 12.92 12.54
N ILE A 124 1.54 12.70 11.72
CA ILE A 124 2.61 11.72 11.93
C ILE A 124 3.93 12.45 12.15
N THR A 125 4.72 11.94 13.08
CA THR A 125 6.12 12.33 13.29
C THR A 125 7.04 11.17 12.93
N VAL A 126 8.24 11.50 12.45
CA VAL A 126 9.35 10.58 12.26
C VAL A 126 10.52 11.10 13.13
N ASN A 127 10.99 10.28 14.04
CA ASN A 127 12.03 10.67 15.01
C ASN A 127 11.70 12.01 15.72
N GLY A 128 10.46 12.17 16.16
CA GLY A 128 9.96 13.36 16.85
C GLY A 128 9.63 14.57 15.96
N LYS A 129 10.01 14.55 14.67
CA LYS A 129 9.76 15.66 13.75
C LYS A 129 8.53 15.40 12.87
N PRO A 130 7.59 16.36 12.72
CA PRO A 130 6.42 16.18 11.87
C PRO A 130 6.81 16.13 10.40
N VAL A 131 6.36 15.08 9.70
CA VAL A 131 6.58 14.89 8.26
C VAL A 131 5.23 14.88 7.55
N ASN A 132 5.10 15.65 6.45
CA ASN A 132 3.87 15.76 5.66
C ASN A 132 4.01 15.24 4.22
N ILE A 133 5.09 14.52 3.93
CA ILE A 133 5.38 13.99 2.60
C ILE A 133 5.06 12.48 2.60
N PRO A 134 3.97 12.02 1.95
CA PRO A 134 3.60 10.60 1.93
C PRO A 134 4.64 9.67 1.29
N SER A 135 5.45 10.20 0.37
CA SER A 135 6.53 9.48 -0.31
C SER A 135 7.87 9.56 0.41
N TYR A 136 7.93 10.08 1.63
CA TYR A 136 9.13 10.04 2.46
C TYR A 136 9.58 8.59 2.63
N MET A 137 10.86 8.32 2.45
CA MET A 137 11.43 6.97 2.59
C MET A 137 11.86 6.75 4.04
N VAL A 138 11.16 5.87 4.72
CA VAL A 138 11.47 5.46 6.09
C VAL A 138 12.68 4.53 6.07
N LYS A 139 13.59 4.72 7.02
CA LYS A 139 14.80 3.92 7.16
C LYS A 139 14.66 2.97 8.35
N ALA A 140 15.43 1.89 8.33
CA ALA A 140 15.54 0.99 9.48
C ALA A 140 15.99 1.77 10.74
N GLY A 141 15.30 1.55 11.85
CA GLY A 141 15.51 2.25 13.10
C GLY A 141 14.70 3.53 13.29
N ASP A 142 14.00 4.02 12.25
CA ASP A 142 13.14 5.19 12.40
C ASP A 142 11.93 4.89 13.31
N VAL A 143 11.67 5.83 14.22
CA VAL A 143 10.52 5.80 15.13
C VAL A 143 9.41 6.68 14.57
N LEU A 144 8.25 6.08 14.32
CA LEU A 144 7.07 6.78 13.86
C LEU A 144 6.05 6.89 14.99
N ALA A 145 5.46 8.06 15.17
CA ALA A 145 4.43 8.26 16.17
C ALA A 145 3.28 9.13 15.65
N VAL A 146 2.09 8.87 16.17
CA VAL A 146 0.94 9.76 15.98
C VAL A 146 1.08 10.94 16.93
N ARG A 147 0.92 12.18 16.44
CA ARG A 147 1.00 13.39 17.28
C ARG A 147 -0.11 13.39 18.32
N GLU A 148 0.18 13.91 19.53
CA GLU A 148 -0.73 13.94 20.67
C GLU A 148 -2.13 14.48 20.32
N LYS A 149 -2.19 15.57 19.55
CA LYS A 149 -3.46 16.15 19.10
C LYS A 149 -4.32 15.20 18.24
N SER A 150 -3.71 14.21 17.63
CA SER A 150 -4.37 13.27 16.70
C SER A 150 -4.64 11.90 17.32
N LYS A 151 -3.97 11.53 18.41
CA LYS A 151 -4.12 10.23 19.08
C LYS A 151 -5.57 9.97 19.54
N LYS A 152 -6.24 10.99 20.04
CA LYS A 152 -7.62 10.90 20.56
C LYS A 152 -8.70 10.83 19.46
N GLN A 153 -8.33 10.90 18.20
CA GLN A 153 -9.32 10.79 17.11
C GLN A 153 -9.86 9.36 17.04
N ASN A 154 -11.18 9.20 17.01
CA ASN A 154 -11.85 7.88 16.95
C ASN A 154 -11.31 7.00 15.82
N ARG A 155 -11.03 7.58 14.65
CA ARG A 155 -10.46 6.84 13.51
C ARG A 155 -9.11 6.19 13.82
N VAL A 156 -8.26 6.82 14.64
CA VAL A 156 -6.94 6.28 15.02
C VAL A 156 -7.13 5.15 16.02
N VAL A 157 -7.97 5.36 17.03
CA VAL A 157 -8.30 4.34 18.05
C VAL A 157 -8.88 3.09 17.38
N GLU A 158 -9.88 3.27 16.52
CA GLU A 158 -10.52 2.16 15.80
C GLU A 158 -9.56 1.45 14.81
N ALA A 159 -8.66 2.20 14.17
CA ALA A 159 -7.66 1.61 13.26
C ALA A 159 -6.66 0.75 14.04
N LEU A 160 -6.18 1.21 15.20
CA LEU A 160 -5.29 0.45 16.08
C LEU A 160 -5.94 -0.82 16.62
N GLN A 161 -7.19 -0.75 17.06
CA GLN A 161 -7.96 -1.91 17.51
C GLN A 161 -8.09 -2.96 16.40
N LEU A 162 -8.40 -2.51 15.18
CA LEU A 162 -8.46 -3.40 14.01
C LEU A 162 -7.10 -4.03 13.70
N ALA A 163 -6.02 -3.24 13.77
CA ALA A 163 -4.67 -3.71 13.53
C ALA A 163 -4.22 -4.75 14.56
N GLN A 164 -4.60 -4.60 15.83
CA GLN A 164 -4.35 -5.62 16.87
C GLN A 164 -5.01 -6.97 16.55
N GLN A 165 -6.22 -6.93 16.00
CA GLN A 165 -6.94 -8.16 15.60
C GLN A 165 -6.31 -8.83 14.36
N VAL A 166 -5.85 -8.04 13.39
CA VAL A 166 -5.25 -8.54 12.15
C VAL A 166 -3.79 -8.98 12.36
N GLY A 167 -3.10 -8.37 13.32
CA GLY A 167 -1.67 -8.53 13.57
C GLY A 167 -0.79 -7.55 12.81
N PHE A 168 0.45 -7.39 13.28
CA PHE A 168 1.45 -6.51 12.70
C PHE A 168 2.49 -7.30 11.90
N PRO A 169 3.01 -6.74 10.80
CA PRO A 169 4.13 -7.36 10.08
C PRO A 169 5.40 -7.46 10.95
N SER A 170 6.24 -8.46 10.67
CA SER A 170 7.45 -8.75 11.46
C SER A 170 8.50 -7.62 11.44
N TRP A 171 8.52 -6.81 10.39
CA TRP A 171 9.47 -5.71 10.20
C TRP A 171 9.09 -4.38 10.88
N VAL A 172 7.95 -4.36 11.58
CA VAL A 172 7.56 -3.23 12.44
C VAL A 172 7.35 -3.71 13.87
N ASP A 173 7.57 -2.82 14.81
CA ASP A 173 7.23 -3.02 16.21
C ASP A 173 6.34 -1.86 16.66
N VAL A 174 5.16 -2.16 17.20
CA VAL A 174 4.14 -1.15 17.46
C VAL A 174 3.66 -1.21 18.88
N ASN A 175 3.80 -0.08 19.58
CA ASN A 175 3.15 0.15 20.86
C ASN A 175 1.81 0.85 20.62
N THR A 176 0.72 0.10 20.74
CA THR A 176 -0.63 0.57 20.45
C THR A 176 -1.15 1.59 21.48
N GLU A 177 -0.71 1.51 22.73
CA GLU A 177 -1.10 2.45 23.79
C GLU A 177 -0.51 3.83 23.55
N LYS A 178 0.75 3.88 23.16
CA LYS A 178 1.45 5.13 22.84
C LYS A 178 1.19 5.61 21.42
N ALA A 179 0.55 4.80 20.57
CA ALA A 179 0.41 5.02 19.12
C ALA A 179 1.77 5.40 18.47
N GLU A 180 2.77 4.58 18.76
CA GLU A 180 4.16 4.73 18.33
C GLU A 180 4.68 3.39 17.81
N GLY A 181 5.56 3.42 16.82
CA GLY A 181 6.15 2.21 16.29
C GLY A 181 7.53 2.43 15.72
N VAL A 182 8.32 1.37 15.69
CA VAL A 182 9.68 1.34 15.14
C VAL A 182 9.66 0.55 13.83
N PHE A 183 10.25 1.10 12.78
CA PHE A 183 10.51 0.42 11.53
C PHE A 183 11.84 -0.35 11.66
N LYS A 184 11.79 -1.65 11.98
CA LYS A 184 12.98 -2.44 12.32
C LYS A 184 13.93 -2.62 11.15
N SER A 185 13.38 -3.00 10.02
CA SER A 185 14.13 -3.30 8.81
C SER A 185 13.31 -3.02 7.56
N VAL A 186 14.00 -2.83 6.44
CA VAL A 186 13.34 -2.88 5.13
C VAL A 186 12.94 -4.32 4.88
N PRO A 187 11.66 -4.61 4.61
CA PRO A 187 11.20 -5.99 4.46
C PRO A 187 11.77 -6.64 3.19
N ASP A 188 12.12 -7.91 3.32
CA ASP A 188 12.52 -8.78 2.21
C ASP A 188 11.28 -9.33 1.47
N ARG A 189 11.49 -9.86 0.26
CA ARG A 189 10.40 -10.35 -0.61
C ARG A 189 9.51 -11.39 0.09
N ASP A 190 10.09 -12.29 0.86
CA ASP A 190 9.38 -13.38 1.53
C ASP A 190 8.45 -12.91 2.67
N GLN A 191 8.67 -11.72 3.16
CA GLN A 191 7.88 -11.11 4.22
C GLN A 191 6.58 -10.46 3.70
N PHE A 192 6.48 -10.22 2.38
CA PHE A 192 5.26 -9.65 1.81
C PHE A 192 4.23 -10.77 1.57
N ALA A 193 3.19 -10.80 2.34
CA ALA A 193 2.03 -11.66 2.09
C ALA A 193 1.18 -11.10 0.91
N VAL A 194 1.79 -10.81 -0.23
CA VAL A 194 1.10 -10.27 -1.39
C VAL A 194 1.34 -11.18 -2.59
N ASP A 195 0.26 -11.69 -3.14
CA ASP A 195 0.27 -12.42 -4.41
C ASP A 195 0.54 -11.44 -5.57
N VAL A 196 1.83 -11.17 -5.82
CA VAL A 196 2.33 -10.30 -6.89
C VAL A 196 3.45 -11.01 -7.62
N ASN A 197 3.34 -11.06 -8.94
CA ASN A 197 4.42 -11.52 -9.82
C ASN A 197 5.21 -10.31 -10.34
N GLU A 198 6.23 -9.93 -9.63
CA GLU A 198 7.08 -8.79 -9.96
C GLU A 198 7.86 -8.96 -11.26
N SER A 199 8.14 -10.20 -11.68
CA SER A 199 8.83 -10.48 -12.95
C SER A 199 8.04 -9.94 -14.15
N LEU A 200 6.72 -10.07 -14.13
CA LEU A 200 5.85 -9.52 -15.18
C LEU A 200 5.93 -7.98 -15.27
N ILE A 201 6.18 -7.31 -14.15
CA ILE A 201 6.36 -5.85 -14.12
C ILE A 201 7.70 -5.47 -14.72
N VAL A 202 8.75 -6.24 -14.39
CA VAL A 202 10.10 -6.03 -14.95
C VAL A 202 10.06 -6.22 -16.45
N GLU A 203 9.48 -7.32 -16.94
CA GLU A 203 9.32 -7.60 -18.36
C GLU A 203 8.57 -6.48 -19.12
N LEU A 204 7.51 -5.93 -18.49
CA LEU A 204 6.74 -4.84 -19.10
C LEU A 204 7.58 -3.59 -19.34
N TYR A 205 8.48 -3.26 -18.41
CA TYR A 205 9.30 -2.05 -18.49
C TYR A 205 10.64 -2.25 -19.23
N SER A 206 11.03 -3.50 -19.49
CA SER A 206 12.24 -3.86 -20.24
C SER A 206 12.03 -3.88 -21.77
N ARG A 207 10.81 -3.59 -22.21
CA ARG A 207 10.45 -3.51 -23.65
C ARG A 207 10.78 -2.16 -24.25
#